data_184fed9154df0ffad30fd45b55b47c86
#
_entry.id   184fed9154df0ffad30fd45b55b47c86
#
_cell.length_a   1.000
_cell.length_b   1.000
_cell.length_c   1.000
_cell.angle_alpha   90.00
_cell.angle_beta   90.00
_cell.angle_gamma   90.00
#
_symmetry.space_group_name_H-M   'P 1'
#
loop_
_entity.id
_entity.type
_entity.pdbx_description
1 polymer ?
#
loop_
_entity_poly.entity_id
_entity_poly.type
_entity_poly.pdbx_seq_one_letter_code
_entity_poly.pdbx_strand_id
1 'polypeptide(L)'
;MEVREEVANYSAMSIEVNTHTHGIELQHNVDAIKKHVGLAYNKTSQILKTLFLKGFGNNNYKLLNLTLREYYAFIINNAEFLKRDFIEFSGQRQDQLMFLENKTEEFKIPFEEHYRYVHFERYVEELESNVYKGYNTSMITDDFRSTSERLFEKYCEKNKNVKYVYKNGDSGQQYLSIVYGTNFDKQRLFYPDYIVQLKDDTIWLIETKGGEKQGQSKNIDVQIENKFEAFKQFANKHKYNFGFVRDKNDELYLNNTEYVDDMSDLKWVPVEEVF
;
A
#
# COMPACT_ATOMS: atom_id res chain seq x y z
N MET A 1 -30.68 1.42 -19.54
CA MET A 1 -31.34 0.11 -19.67
C MET A 1 -30.65 -0.96 -18.84
N GLU A 2 -29.33 -1.00 -18.79
CA GLU A 2 -28.53 -1.94 -17.96
C GLU A 2 -28.77 -1.81 -16.46
N VAL A 3 -28.88 -0.58 -15.92
CA VAL A 3 -29.12 -0.35 -14.49
C VAL A 3 -30.45 -0.90 -13.98
N ARG A 4 -31.45 -1.03 -14.83
CA ARG A 4 -32.76 -1.62 -14.45
C ARG A 4 -32.75 -3.14 -14.38
N GLU A 5 -31.94 -3.80 -15.18
CA GLU A 5 -31.78 -5.26 -15.12
C GLU A 5 -30.93 -5.68 -13.90
N GLU A 6 -29.93 -4.90 -13.53
CA GLU A 6 -29.10 -5.14 -12.33
C GLU A 6 -29.90 -4.97 -11.03
N VAL A 7 -30.81 -3.97 -10.98
CA VAL A 7 -31.70 -3.77 -9.83
C VAL A 7 -32.69 -4.93 -9.66
N ALA A 8 -33.05 -5.63 -10.73
CA ALA A 8 -33.92 -6.81 -10.66
C ALA A 8 -33.28 -8.02 -9.93
N ASN A 9 -31.97 -8.03 -9.75
CA ASN A 9 -31.24 -9.06 -9.01
C ASN A 9 -31.20 -8.83 -7.50
N TYR A 10 -31.62 -7.66 -7.00
CA TYR A 10 -31.70 -7.40 -5.57
C TYR A 10 -32.90 -8.09 -4.93
N SER A 11 -32.66 -8.73 -3.79
CA SER A 11 -33.72 -9.43 -3.05
C SER A 11 -34.78 -8.46 -2.54
N ALA A 12 -36.03 -8.74 -2.89
CA ALA A 12 -37.21 -8.02 -2.39
C ALA A 12 -37.77 -8.62 -1.09
N MET A 13 -36.96 -9.34 -0.30
CA MET A 13 -37.42 -9.92 0.95
C MET A 13 -37.94 -8.84 1.90
N SER A 14 -39.22 -8.97 2.28
CA SER A 14 -39.83 -8.13 3.31
C SER A 14 -39.38 -8.62 4.67
N ILE A 15 -38.40 -7.92 5.26
CA ILE A 15 -38.09 -8.07 6.68
C ILE A 15 -38.86 -6.99 7.44
N GLU A 16 -39.48 -7.34 8.56
CA GLU A 16 -39.97 -6.37 9.51
C GLU A 16 -38.79 -5.60 10.11
N VAL A 17 -38.41 -4.51 9.49
CA VAL A 17 -37.30 -3.67 9.93
C VAL A 17 -37.80 -2.63 10.93
N ASN A 18 -37.27 -2.72 12.12
CA ASN A 18 -37.39 -1.65 13.10
C ASN A 18 -36.20 -0.69 12.98
N THR A 19 -36.42 0.52 12.52
CA THR A 19 -35.39 1.53 12.31
C THR A 19 -34.60 1.93 13.55
N HIS A 20 -35.15 1.66 14.76
CA HIS A 20 -34.45 1.91 16.03
C HIS A 20 -33.48 0.78 16.39
N THR A 21 -33.87 -0.46 16.15
CA THR A 21 -33.05 -1.63 16.52
C THR A 21 -32.04 -2.02 15.46
N HIS A 22 -32.35 -1.80 14.17
CA HIS A 22 -31.47 -2.14 13.05
C HIS A 22 -30.54 -0.99 12.59
N GLY A 23 -30.46 0.10 13.36
CA GLY A 23 -29.58 1.23 13.04
C GLY A 23 -28.10 0.87 13.06
N ILE A 24 -27.68 0.03 14.00
CA ILE A 24 -26.29 -0.48 14.11
C ILE A 24 -25.96 -1.39 12.94
N GLU A 25 -26.88 -2.27 12.56
CA GLU A 25 -26.70 -3.20 11.45
C GLU A 25 -26.60 -2.46 10.10
N LEU A 26 -27.44 -1.47 9.85
CA LEU A 26 -27.30 -0.55 8.72
C LEU A 26 -25.93 0.11 8.72
N GLN A 27 -25.48 0.62 9.86
CA GLN A 27 -24.18 1.27 9.98
C GLN A 27 -23.04 0.33 9.64
N HIS A 28 -23.07 -0.91 10.11
CA HIS A 28 -22.06 -1.93 9.79
C HIS A 28 -22.02 -2.24 8.29
N ASN A 29 -23.20 -2.38 7.65
CA ASN A 29 -23.26 -2.64 6.21
C ASN A 29 -22.76 -1.46 5.36
N VAL A 30 -23.10 -0.22 5.72
CA VAL A 30 -22.55 0.97 5.07
C VAL A 30 -21.04 1.09 5.29
N ASP A 31 -20.54 0.72 6.46
CA ASP A 31 -19.10 0.71 6.76
C ASP A 31 -18.35 -0.38 5.96
N ALA A 32 -18.98 -1.54 5.78
CA ALA A 32 -18.45 -2.58 4.92
C ALA A 32 -18.34 -2.13 3.45
N ILE A 33 -19.38 -1.50 2.91
CA ILE A 33 -19.37 -0.92 1.55
C ILE A 33 -18.29 0.17 1.44
N LYS A 34 -18.19 1.08 2.41
CA LYS A 34 -17.20 2.16 2.47
C LYS A 34 -15.77 1.66 2.32
N LYS A 35 -15.44 0.53 2.95
CA LYS A 35 -14.09 -0.06 2.88
C LYS A 35 -13.65 -0.38 1.45
N HIS A 36 -14.58 -0.70 0.59
CA HIS A 36 -14.31 -1.07 -0.81
C HIS A 36 -14.27 0.13 -1.76
N VAL A 37 -15.00 1.21 -1.45
CA VAL A 37 -15.06 2.40 -2.34
C VAL A 37 -14.09 3.52 -2.00
N GLY A 38 -13.32 3.38 -0.92
CA GLY A 38 -12.33 4.41 -0.54
C GLY A 38 -12.93 5.75 -0.08
N LEU A 39 -14.23 5.80 0.19
CA LEU A 39 -14.92 7.01 0.62
C LEU A 39 -15.10 7.03 2.15
N ALA A 40 -15.25 8.24 2.72
CA ALA A 40 -15.64 8.37 4.11
C ALA A 40 -17.08 7.86 4.32
N TYR A 41 -17.39 7.35 5.53
CA TYR A 41 -18.72 6.82 5.88
C TYR A 41 -19.86 7.78 5.49
N ASN A 42 -19.75 9.06 5.82
CA ASN A 42 -20.78 10.05 5.53
C ASN A 42 -21.01 10.20 4.01
N LYS A 43 -19.98 10.13 3.20
CA LYS A 43 -20.09 10.21 1.73
C LYS A 43 -20.75 8.96 1.15
N THR A 44 -20.34 7.78 1.60
CA THR A 44 -20.97 6.50 1.20
C THR A 44 -22.44 6.48 1.59
N SER A 45 -22.77 6.86 2.82
CA SER A 45 -24.14 6.95 3.31
C SER A 45 -24.98 7.95 2.49
N GLN A 46 -24.42 9.13 2.16
CA GLN A 46 -25.10 10.12 1.31
C GLN A 46 -25.39 9.57 -0.09
N ILE A 47 -24.44 8.86 -0.70
CA ILE A 47 -24.62 8.24 -2.01
C ILE A 47 -25.75 7.22 -1.96
N LEU A 48 -25.71 6.28 -1.02
CA LEU A 48 -26.76 5.27 -0.86
C LEU A 48 -28.15 5.89 -0.64
N LYS A 49 -28.24 6.92 0.20
CA LYS A 49 -29.48 7.66 0.42
C LYS A 49 -29.95 8.38 -0.84
N THR A 50 -29.00 8.97 -1.59
CA THR A 50 -29.34 9.65 -2.86
C THR A 50 -29.90 8.67 -3.86
N LEU A 51 -29.32 7.48 -3.96
CA LEU A 51 -29.75 6.45 -4.92
C LEU A 51 -31.09 5.80 -4.54
N PHE A 52 -31.36 5.59 -3.25
CA PHE A 52 -32.43 4.68 -2.83
C PHE A 52 -33.49 5.30 -1.92
N LEU A 53 -33.17 6.34 -1.12
CA LEU A 53 -34.11 6.88 -0.13
C LEU A 53 -35.00 7.98 -0.70
N LYS A 54 -36.32 7.82 -0.58
CA LYS A 54 -37.32 8.81 -0.98
C LYS A 54 -37.11 10.16 -0.29
N GLY A 55 -37.17 11.24 -1.08
CA GLY A 55 -37.03 12.59 -0.57
C GLY A 55 -35.61 13.02 -0.17
N PHE A 56 -34.60 12.20 -0.47
CA PHE A 56 -33.20 12.53 -0.20
C PHE A 56 -32.43 12.74 -1.50
N GLY A 57 -31.73 13.87 -1.62
CA GLY A 57 -30.90 14.19 -2.80
C GLY A 57 -31.69 14.51 -4.09
N ASN A 58 -30.99 14.47 -5.23
CA ASN A 58 -31.56 14.80 -6.52
C ASN A 58 -32.29 13.59 -7.15
N ASN A 59 -33.54 13.78 -7.59
CA ASN A 59 -34.36 12.74 -8.20
C ASN A 59 -33.78 12.17 -9.49
N ASN A 60 -32.94 12.91 -10.20
CA ASN A 60 -32.31 12.43 -11.45
C ASN A 60 -31.34 11.26 -11.25
N TYR A 61 -30.86 11.06 -10.03
CA TYR A 61 -29.96 9.97 -9.67
C TYR A 61 -30.64 8.83 -8.89
N LYS A 62 -31.96 8.87 -8.75
CA LYS A 62 -32.72 7.83 -8.06
C LYS A 62 -32.79 6.55 -8.86
N LEU A 63 -32.32 5.46 -8.25
CA LEU A 63 -32.54 4.09 -8.74
C LEU A 63 -33.83 3.49 -8.16
N LEU A 64 -34.06 3.73 -6.88
CA LEU A 64 -35.28 3.34 -6.17
C LEU A 64 -35.81 4.51 -5.33
N ASN A 65 -37.07 4.45 -4.96
CA ASN A 65 -37.72 5.50 -4.19
C ASN A 65 -38.34 4.94 -2.91
N LEU A 66 -37.46 4.44 -2.04
CA LEU A 66 -37.80 3.65 -0.86
C LEU A 66 -38.15 4.55 0.34
N THR A 67 -39.15 4.17 1.11
CA THR A 67 -39.38 4.73 2.44
C THR A 67 -38.20 4.41 3.36
N LEU A 68 -38.11 5.06 4.51
CA LEU A 68 -36.99 4.83 5.42
C LEU A 68 -36.86 3.36 5.87
N ARG A 69 -37.99 2.68 6.14
CA ARG A 69 -38.00 1.26 6.51
C ARG A 69 -37.54 0.35 5.37
N GLU A 70 -38.07 0.60 4.18
CA GLU A 70 -37.66 -0.14 2.97
C GLU A 70 -36.19 0.09 2.64
N TYR A 71 -35.67 1.30 2.81
CA TYR A 71 -34.26 1.62 2.62
C TYR A 71 -33.37 0.81 3.60
N TYR A 72 -33.73 0.73 4.90
CA TYR A 72 -32.99 -0.08 5.86
C TYR A 72 -33.00 -1.55 5.46
N ALA A 73 -34.18 -2.08 5.16
CA ALA A 73 -34.31 -3.48 4.72
C ALA A 73 -33.51 -3.76 3.43
N PHE A 74 -33.57 -2.85 2.49
CA PHE A 74 -32.86 -2.97 1.22
C PHE A 74 -31.34 -3.01 1.41
N ILE A 75 -30.77 -2.07 2.17
CA ILE A 75 -29.32 -2.03 2.40
C ILE A 75 -28.85 -3.26 3.19
N ILE A 76 -29.59 -3.69 4.22
CA ILE A 76 -29.22 -4.83 5.05
C ILE A 76 -29.27 -6.12 4.22
N ASN A 77 -30.34 -6.34 3.49
CA ASN A 77 -30.54 -7.58 2.73
C ASN A 77 -29.66 -7.71 1.50
N ASN A 78 -29.26 -6.59 0.92
CA ASN A 78 -28.49 -6.56 -0.32
C ASN A 78 -27.03 -6.05 -0.13
N ALA A 79 -26.52 -6.08 1.11
CA ALA A 79 -25.20 -5.54 1.43
C ALA A 79 -24.08 -6.13 0.57
N GLU A 80 -24.10 -7.45 0.31
CA GLU A 80 -23.08 -8.12 -0.49
C GLU A 80 -23.18 -7.76 -1.99
N PHE A 81 -24.40 -7.63 -2.53
CA PHE A 81 -24.59 -7.17 -3.91
C PHE A 81 -24.16 -5.73 -4.08
N LEU A 82 -24.58 -4.84 -3.19
CA LEU A 82 -24.18 -3.44 -3.19
C LEU A 82 -22.67 -3.30 -3.08
N LYS A 83 -22.04 -4.07 -2.22
CA LYS A 83 -20.58 -4.10 -2.04
C LYS A 83 -19.87 -4.47 -3.35
N ARG A 84 -20.33 -5.52 -4.04
CA ARG A 84 -19.78 -5.94 -5.34
C ARG A 84 -19.93 -4.84 -6.40
N ASP A 85 -21.13 -4.27 -6.53
CA ASP A 85 -21.40 -3.27 -7.55
C ASP A 85 -20.62 -1.97 -7.28
N PHE A 86 -20.46 -1.59 -6.01
CA PHE A 86 -19.62 -0.45 -5.64
C PHE A 86 -18.12 -0.73 -5.83
N ILE A 87 -17.65 -1.97 -5.68
CA ILE A 87 -16.27 -2.37 -6.01
C ILE A 87 -16.02 -2.20 -7.50
N GLU A 88 -16.90 -2.75 -8.34
CA GLU A 88 -16.79 -2.67 -9.80
C GLU A 88 -16.77 -1.21 -10.28
N PHE A 89 -17.71 -0.41 -9.80
CA PHE A 89 -17.74 1.03 -10.10
C PHE A 89 -16.49 1.78 -9.62
N SER A 90 -16.00 1.44 -8.44
CA SER A 90 -14.78 2.03 -7.87
C SER A 90 -13.54 1.66 -8.68
N GLY A 91 -13.42 0.40 -9.14
CA GLY A 91 -12.34 -0.07 -9.99
C GLY A 91 -12.26 0.72 -11.30
N GLN A 92 -13.36 0.85 -12.01
CA GLN A 92 -13.43 1.64 -13.24
C GLN A 92 -13.02 3.09 -13.03
N ARG A 93 -13.43 3.71 -11.92
CA ARG A 93 -13.04 5.08 -11.58
C ARG A 93 -11.57 5.21 -11.21
N GLN A 94 -11.01 4.23 -10.51
CA GLN A 94 -9.61 4.25 -10.11
C GLN A 94 -8.70 4.08 -11.32
N ASP A 95 -9.04 3.23 -12.27
CA ASP A 95 -8.30 3.11 -13.53
C ASP A 95 -8.26 4.44 -14.29
N GLN A 96 -9.38 5.19 -14.31
CA GLN A 96 -9.43 6.53 -14.88
C GLN A 96 -8.58 7.55 -14.10
N LEU A 97 -8.59 7.50 -12.76
CA LEU A 97 -7.78 8.38 -11.91
C LEU A 97 -6.30 8.06 -12.04
N MET A 98 -5.92 6.78 -12.08
CA MET A 98 -4.53 6.35 -12.34
C MET A 98 -4.01 6.93 -13.66
N PHE A 99 -4.86 7.00 -14.69
CA PHE A 99 -4.48 7.58 -15.98
C PHE A 99 -4.27 9.11 -15.92
N LEU A 100 -5.01 9.79 -15.04
CA LEU A 100 -4.97 11.24 -14.89
C LEU A 100 -3.93 11.73 -13.90
N GLU A 101 -3.60 10.94 -12.87
CA GLU A 101 -2.75 11.36 -11.73
C GLU A 101 -1.30 10.85 -11.80
N ASN A 102 -0.92 10.08 -12.82
CA ASN A 102 0.47 9.64 -13.02
C ASN A 102 1.39 10.80 -13.45
N LYS A 103 1.42 11.87 -12.67
CA LYS A 103 2.46 12.89 -12.76
C LYS A 103 3.65 12.42 -11.93
N THR A 104 4.74 12.14 -12.61
CA THR A 104 6.03 11.99 -11.93
C THR A 104 6.50 13.39 -11.56
N GLU A 105 6.62 13.67 -10.28
CA GLU A 105 7.24 14.90 -9.80
C GLU A 105 8.72 14.62 -9.53
N GLU A 106 9.59 15.42 -10.11
CA GLU A 106 11.01 15.39 -9.79
C GLU A 106 11.26 16.17 -8.50
N PHE A 107 11.95 15.57 -7.55
CA PHE A 107 12.44 16.27 -6.38
C PHE A 107 13.94 16.04 -6.21
N LYS A 108 14.61 17.01 -5.61
CA LYS A 108 16.03 16.90 -5.30
C LYS A 108 16.19 16.32 -3.92
N ILE A 109 16.93 15.22 -3.81
CA ILE A 109 17.35 14.68 -2.53
C ILE A 109 18.34 15.66 -1.91
N PRO A 110 18.05 16.22 -0.72
CA PRO A 110 18.98 17.11 -0.05
C PRO A 110 20.23 16.35 0.35
N PHE A 111 21.38 16.88 -0.04
CA PHE A 111 22.67 16.38 0.41
C PHE A 111 23.00 17.00 1.78
N GLU A 112 23.57 16.23 2.68
CA GLU A 112 24.02 16.65 4.01
C GLU A 112 22.93 17.07 5.00
N GLU A 113 21.63 16.79 4.75
CA GLU A 113 20.64 16.92 5.80
C GLU A 113 20.92 15.96 6.95
N HIS A 114 20.74 16.44 8.18
CA HIS A 114 20.86 15.57 9.34
C HIS A 114 19.61 14.69 9.45
N TYR A 115 19.80 13.38 9.49
CA TYR A 115 18.73 12.46 9.81
C TYR A 115 18.37 12.60 11.29
N ARG A 116 17.10 12.83 11.60
CA ARG A 116 16.62 12.91 12.98
C ARG A 116 16.60 11.52 13.58
N TYR A 117 17.63 11.22 14.33
CA TYR A 117 17.84 9.92 14.92
C TYR A 117 18.09 10.01 16.42
N VAL A 118 17.51 9.10 17.19
CA VAL A 118 17.73 9.05 18.66
C VAL A 118 19.00 8.28 18.91
N HIS A 119 20.04 8.98 19.40
CA HIS A 119 21.31 8.39 19.77
C HIS A 119 21.21 7.56 21.05
N PHE A 120 21.52 6.27 20.94
CA PHE A 120 21.94 5.48 22.09
C PHE A 120 23.45 5.23 21.96
N GLU A 121 24.25 5.93 22.73
CA GLU A 121 25.69 6.08 22.57
C GLU A 121 26.55 4.79 22.59
N ARG A 122 26.03 3.64 22.98
CA ARG A 122 26.85 2.46 23.21
C ARG A 122 27.06 1.52 22.02
N TYR A 123 26.26 1.62 20.96
CA TYR A 123 26.28 0.64 19.86
C TYR A 123 25.96 1.25 18.50
N VAL A 124 26.39 2.47 18.30
CA VAL A 124 26.14 3.23 17.08
C VAL A 124 27.34 3.11 16.16
N GLU A 125 27.12 2.64 14.94
CA GLU A 125 28.10 2.62 13.87
C GLU A 125 27.73 3.72 12.88
N GLU A 126 28.62 4.67 12.67
CA GLU A 126 28.42 5.76 11.70
C GLU A 126 28.60 5.20 10.28
N LEU A 127 27.71 5.59 9.36
CA LEU A 127 27.69 5.16 7.97
C LEU A 127 28.04 6.35 7.08
N GLU A 128 29.25 6.36 6.56
CA GLU A 128 29.81 7.46 5.77
C GLU A 128 29.24 7.51 4.33
N SER A 129 28.82 6.35 3.79
CA SER A 129 28.23 6.28 2.45
C SER A 129 26.81 6.84 2.39
N ASN A 130 26.17 7.13 3.53
CA ASN A 130 24.83 7.70 3.54
C ASN A 130 24.86 9.19 3.16
N VAL A 131 23.84 9.64 2.41
CA VAL A 131 23.70 11.06 2.01
C VAL A 131 23.38 11.97 3.19
N TYR A 132 22.84 11.43 4.27
CA TYR A 132 22.61 12.20 5.50
C TYR A 132 23.89 12.26 6.32
N LYS A 133 24.21 13.45 6.79
CA LYS A 133 25.33 13.66 7.68
C LYS A 133 25.06 13.10 9.07
N GLY A 134 26.04 12.40 9.64
CA GLY A 134 25.92 11.77 10.96
C GLY A 134 24.90 10.62 11.01
N TYR A 135 24.62 10.01 9.87
CA TYR A 135 23.74 8.85 9.83
C TYR A 135 24.42 7.62 10.45
N ASN A 136 23.69 6.91 11.26
CA ASN A 136 24.25 5.80 12.00
C ASN A 136 23.24 4.65 12.15
N THR A 137 23.75 3.43 12.42
CA THR A 137 22.93 2.28 12.78
C THR A 137 22.83 2.15 14.29
N SER A 138 21.62 2.20 14.84
CA SER A 138 21.42 1.73 16.20
C SER A 138 21.28 0.22 16.21
N MET A 139 22.09 -0.45 17.00
CA MET A 139 22.04 -1.90 17.13
C MET A 139 21.02 -2.39 18.17
N ILE A 140 20.34 -1.48 18.87
CA ILE A 140 19.72 -1.82 20.14
C ILE A 140 18.24 -2.19 20.04
N THR A 141 17.49 -1.75 19.06
CA THR A 141 16.04 -2.02 19.07
C THR A 141 15.50 -2.35 17.69
N ASP A 142 14.75 -3.44 17.62
CA ASP A 142 13.87 -3.78 16.51
C ASP A 142 12.75 -2.71 16.31
N ASP A 143 12.60 -1.77 17.24
CA ASP A 143 11.59 -0.71 17.21
C ASP A 143 11.87 0.37 16.17
N PHE A 144 13.14 0.56 15.78
CA PHE A 144 13.52 1.61 14.82
C PHE A 144 13.97 1.07 13.46
N ARG A 145 14.53 -0.14 13.42
CA ARG A 145 14.98 -0.79 12.20
C ARG A 145 14.98 -2.30 12.32
N SER A 146 14.53 -2.96 11.27
CA SER A 146 14.59 -4.40 11.14
C SER A 146 16.04 -4.90 11.02
N THR A 147 16.26 -6.19 11.27
CA THR A 147 17.56 -6.84 11.05
C THR A 147 18.00 -6.70 9.60
N SER A 148 17.10 -6.91 8.64
CA SER A 148 17.39 -6.76 7.22
C SER A 148 17.87 -5.34 6.86
N GLU A 149 17.27 -4.29 7.43
CA GLU A 149 17.69 -2.90 7.20
C GLU A 149 19.12 -2.68 7.72
N ARG A 150 19.41 -3.11 8.96
CA ARG A 150 20.74 -2.94 9.56
C ARG A 150 21.83 -3.70 8.79
N LEU A 151 21.55 -4.91 8.38
CA LEU A 151 22.48 -5.72 7.59
C LEU A 151 22.71 -5.10 6.21
N PHE A 152 21.65 -4.60 5.58
CA PHE A 152 21.74 -3.96 4.29
C PHE A 152 22.56 -2.66 4.34
N GLU A 153 22.34 -1.80 5.33
CA GLU A 153 23.12 -0.59 5.52
C GLU A 153 24.60 -0.90 5.71
N LYS A 154 24.93 -1.89 6.57
CA LYS A 154 26.31 -2.34 6.79
C LYS A 154 26.94 -2.96 5.53
N TYR A 155 26.15 -3.68 4.75
CA TYR A 155 26.60 -4.22 3.47
C TYR A 155 26.97 -3.09 2.51
N CYS A 156 26.08 -2.11 2.34
CA CYS A 156 26.33 -0.95 1.49
C CYS A 156 27.58 -0.16 1.90
N GLU A 157 27.77 0.03 3.21
CA GLU A 157 28.97 0.73 3.74
C GLU A 157 30.28 0.02 3.41
N LYS A 158 30.27 -1.30 3.41
CA LYS A 158 31.45 -2.12 3.10
C LYS A 158 31.65 -2.34 1.59
N ASN A 159 30.61 -2.16 0.78
CA ASN A 159 30.66 -2.42 -0.64
C ASN A 159 31.34 -1.27 -1.40
N LYS A 160 32.49 -1.56 -1.98
CA LYS A 160 33.29 -0.56 -2.74
C LYS A 160 32.60 -0.02 -4.00
N ASN A 161 31.58 -0.70 -4.50
CA ASN A 161 30.81 -0.27 -5.69
C ASN A 161 29.74 0.74 -5.32
N VAL A 162 29.32 0.81 -4.06
CA VAL A 162 28.35 1.79 -3.59
C VAL A 162 28.98 3.17 -3.54
N LYS A 163 28.30 4.15 -4.09
CA LYS A 163 28.67 5.55 -4.10
C LYS A 163 27.91 6.32 -3.04
N TYR A 164 26.58 6.13 -2.99
CA TYR A 164 25.71 6.76 -2.01
C TYR A 164 24.55 5.84 -1.63
N VAL A 165 24.14 5.94 -0.38
CA VAL A 165 22.93 5.34 0.16
C VAL A 165 22.03 6.44 0.70
N TYR A 166 20.77 6.45 0.31
CA TYR A 166 19.77 7.35 0.84
C TYR A 166 18.68 6.53 1.53
N LYS A 167 18.51 6.73 2.85
CA LYS A 167 17.37 6.16 3.58
C LYS A 167 16.15 7.01 3.26
N ASN A 168 15.19 6.41 2.57
CA ASN A 168 13.92 7.06 2.26
C ASN A 168 13.03 7.14 3.51
N GLY A 169 12.07 8.05 3.52
CA GLY A 169 11.08 8.10 4.59
C GLY A 169 9.86 7.24 4.28
N ASP A 170 9.05 7.01 5.28
CA ASP A 170 7.85 6.16 5.23
C ASP A 170 6.55 6.96 5.00
N SER A 171 6.63 8.27 4.97
CA SER A 171 5.48 9.16 4.78
C SER A 171 5.90 10.56 4.37
N GLY A 172 5.05 11.26 3.64
CA GLY A 172 5.28 12.66 3.24
C GLY A 172 5.61 12.84 1.76
N GLN A 173 5.41 14.06 1.26
CA GLN A 173 5.59 14.38 -0.16
C GLN A 173 7.06 14.54 -0.58
N GLN A 174 7.95 14.71 0.37
CA GLN A 174 9.39 14.91 0.13
C GLN A 174 10.14 13.59 -0.10
N TYR A 175 9.49 12.45 0.04
CA TYR A 175 10.10 11.13 -0.13
C TYR A 175 9.58 10.42 -1.38
N LEU A 176 10.43 9.56 -1.94
CA LEU A 176 10.03 8.72 -3.06
C LEU A 176 8.88 7.81 -2.64
N SER A 177 7.79 7.88 -3.37
CA SER A 177 6.65 7.00 -3.18
C SER A 177 6.15 6.44 -4.51
N ILE A 178 5.64 5.23 -4.47
CA ILE A 178 5.12 4.50 -5.62
C ILE A 178 3.68 4.14 -5.34
N VAL A 179 2.80 4.42 -6.28
CA VAL A 179 1.38 4.06 -6.18
C VAL A 179 1.22 2.58 -6.49
N TYR A 180 0.48 1.85 -5.65
CA TYR A 180 0.08 0.48 -5.92
C TYR A 180 -1.41 0.27 -5.65
N GLY A 181 -2.02 -0.66 -6.39
CA GLY A 181 -3.39 -1.10 -6.17
C GLY A 181 -3.47 -2.11 -5.03
N THR A 182 -4.55 -2.08 -4.25
CA THR A 182 -4.85 -3.13 -3.28
C THR A 182 -5.92 -4.06 -3.85
N ASN A 183 -6.07 -5.27 -3.26
CA ASN A 183 -7.13 -6.23 -3.65
C ASN A 183 -8.55 -5.70 -3.45
N PHE A 184 -8.72 -4.46 -3.00
CA PHE A 184 -9.98 -3.77 -2.74
C PHE A 184 -10.11 -2.49 -3.58
N ASP A 185 -9.52 -2.46 -4.76
CA ASP A 185 -9.55 -1.32 -5.70
C ASP A 185 -9.16 0.04 -5.08
N LYS A 186 -8.31 0.00 -4.05
CA LYS A 186 -7.77 1.20 -3.43
C LYS A 186 -6.34 1.40 -3.84
N GLN A 187 -6.01 2.63 -4.15
CA GLN A 187 -4.62 3.04 -4.30
C GLN A 187 -4.00 3.36 -2.94
N ARG A 188 -2.77 2.95 -2.78
CA ARG A 188 -1.94 3.30 -1.63
C ARG A 188 -0.56 3.72 -2.11
N LEU A 189 0.11 4.48 -1.27
CA LEU A 189 1.51 4.81 -1.47
C LEU A 189 2.38 3.77 -0.78
N PHE A 190 3.41 3.38 -1.50
CA PHE A 190 4.49 2.55 -1.02
C PHE A 190 5.77 3.37 -1.07
N TYR A 191 6.54 3.37 -0.01
CA TYR A 191 7.79 4.09 0.14
C TYR A 191 8.91 3.06 0.21
N PRO A 192 9.72 2.87 -0.86
CA PRO A 192 10.90 2.00 -0.77
C PRO A 192 11.84 2.49 0.33
N ASP A 193 12.48 1.57 1.03
CA ASP A 193 13.33 1.92 2.17
C ASP A 193 14.58 2.68 1.78
N TYR A 194 15.18 2.33 0.63
CA TYR A 194 16.47 2.90 0.22
C TYR A 194 16.53 3.23 -1.26
N ILE A 195 17.31 4.27 -1.56
CA ILE A 195 17.81 4.57 -2.90
C ILE A 195 19.33 4.44 -2.83
N VAL A 196 19.91 3.57 -3.65
CA VAL A 196 21.35 3.32 -3.69
C VAL A 196 21.90 3.71 -5.04
N GLN A 197 22.93 4.53 -5.08
CA GLN A 197 23.68 4.83 -6.29
C GLN A 197 25.02 4.09 -6.27
N LEU A 198 25.31 3.37 -7.34
CA LEU A 198 26.60 2.73 -7.54
C LEU A 198 27.59 3.70 -8.22
N LYS A 199 28.87 3.35 -8.25
CA LYS A 199 29.94 4.17 -8.87
C LYS A 199 29.85 4.27 -10.39
N ASP A 200 29.15 3.35 -11.03
CA ASP A 200 28.83 3.37 -12.47
C ASP A 200 27.57 4.20 -12.78
N ASP A 201 27.08 4.95 -11.79
CA ASP A 201 25.86 5.74 -11.80
C ASP A 201 24.54 4.93 -11.91
N THR A 202 24.60 3.62 -11.78
CA THR A 202 23.42 2.76 -11.68
C THR A 202 22.66 3.08 -10.39
N ILE A 203 21.33 3.21 -10.48
CA ILE A 203 20.45 3.48 -9.34
C ILE A 203 19.63 2.25 -9.03
N TRP A 204 19.66 1.86 -7.77
CA TRP A 204 18.84 0.80 -7.20
C TRP A 204 17.83 1.38 -6.21
N LEU A 205 16.60 0.92 -6.32
CA LEU A 205 15.53 1.16 -5.36
C LEU A 205 15.34 -0.12 -4.56
N ILE A 206 15.44 -0.03 -3.24
CA ILE A 206 15.45 -1.21 -2.38
C ILE A 206 14.36 -1.11 -1.33
N GLU A 207 13.64 -2.21 -1.18
CA GLU A 207 12.71 -2.46 -0.08
C GLU A 207 13.27 -3.61 0.77
N THR A 208 13.40 -3.39 2.06
CA THR A 208 13.81 -4.44 2.99
C THR A 208 12.59 -5.08 3.64
N LYS A 209 12.64 -6.39 3.84
CA LYS A 209 11.60 -7.13 4.54
C LYS A 209 12.20 -7.93 5.67
N GLY A 210 11.57 -7.84 6.84
CA GLY A 210 12.01 -8.58 8.03
C GLY A 210 12.13 -10.07 7.82
N GLY A 211 13.08 -10.65 8.52
CA GLY A 211 13.54 -12.03 8.38
C GLY A 211 12.49 -13.11 8.57
N GLU A 212 12.95 -14.33 8.31
CA GLU A 212 12.16 -15.55 8.35
C GLU A 212 11.83 -16.02 9.78
N LYS A 213 10.59 -16.39 10.02
CA LYS A 213 10.20 -17.18 11.20
C LYS A 213 9.45 -18.42 10.72
N GLN A 214 10.06 -19.59 10.89
CA GLN A 214 9.48 -20.87 10.46
C GLN A 214 9.18 -20.97 8.96
N GLY A 215 10.06 -20.44 8.11
CA GLY A 215 9.88 -20.45 6.65
C GLY A 215 8.96 -19.34 6.11
N GLN A 216 8.42 -18.48 6.98
CA GLN A 216 7.53 -17.39 6.57
C GLN A 216 8.06 -16.04 7.05
N SER A 217 7.86 -14.99 6.25
CA SER A 217 8.18 -13.62 6.67
C SER A 217 7.32 -13.18 7.85
N LYS A 218 7.92 -12.53 8.84
CA LYS A 218 7.21 -12.00 10.02
C LYS A 218 6.22 -10.88 9.68
N ASN A 219 6.40 -10.21 8.54
CA ASN A 219 5.65 -9.03 8.13
C ASN A 219 5.05 -9.19 6.73
N ILE A 220 4.39 -10.32 6.46
CA ILE A 220 3.64 -10.48 5.21
C ILE A 220 2.45 -9.55 5.27
N ASP A 221 2.55 -8.44 4.57
CA ASP A 221 1.41 -7.67 4.14
C ASP A 221 0.70 -8.46 3.02
N VAL A 222 -0.59 -8.69 3.16
CA VAL A 222 -1.46 -9.32 2.13
C VAL A 222 -1.33 -8.62 0.76
N GLN A 223 -0.71 -7.44 0.72
CA GLN A 223 -0.50 -6.61 -0.45
C GLN A 223 0.93 -6.66 -1.00
N ILE A 224 1.78 -7.54 -0.47
CA ILE A 224 3.21 -7.54 -0.82
C ILE A 224 3.45 -7.84 -2.31
N GLU A 225 2.66 -8.73 -2.90
CA GLU A 225 2.73 -9.02 -4.34
C GLU A 225 2.37 -7.80 -5.17
N ASN A 226 1.31 -7.07 -4.80
CA ASN A 226 0.90 -5.86 -5.49
C ASN A 226 1.96 -4.75 -5.37
N LYS A 227 2.60 -4.64 -4.21
CA LYS A 227 3.73 -3.72 -4.00
C LYS A 227 4.90 -4.08 -4.89
N PHE A 228 5.25 -5.38 -4.93
CA PHE A 228 6.35 -5.88 -5.74
C PHE A 228 6.14 -5.58 -7.23
N GLU A 229 4.96 -5.88 -7.76
CA GLU A 229 4.63 -5.63 -9.16
C GLU A 229 4.61 -4.13 -9.51
N ALA A 230 4.03 -3.29 -8.64
CA ALA A 230 4.06 -1.84 -8.82
C ALA A 230 5.49 -1.29 -8.80
N PHE A 231 6.32 -1.82 -7.91
CA PHE A 231 7.73 -1.45 -7.79
C PHE A 231 8.51 -1.81 -9.06
N LYS A 232 8.33 -3.04 -9.55
CA LYS A 232 8.91 -3.53 -10.81
C LYS A 232 8.50 -2.65 -12.00
N GLN A 233 7.22 -2.34 -12.12
CA GLN A 233 6.70 -1.49 -13.19
C GLN A 233 7.28 -0.08 -13.13
N PHE A 234 7.34 0.52 -11.93
CA PHE A 234 7.92 1.84 -11.71
C PHE A 234 9.41 1.86 -12.10
N ALA A 235 10.18 0.91 -11.60
CA ALA A 235 11.61 0.82 -11.87
C ALA A 235 11.89 0.65 -13.37
N ASN A 236 11.18 -0.25 -14.04
CA ASN A 236 11.29 -0.47 -15.48
C ASN A 236 10.95 0.80 -16.29
N LYS A 237 9.87 1.52 -15.92
CA LYS A 237 9.46 2.75 -16.59
C LYS A 237 10.53 3.85 -16.50
N HIS A 238 11.20 3.94 -15.36
CA HIS A 238 12.19 4.97 -15.08
C HIS A 238 13.64 4.51 -15.31
N LYS A 239 13.85 3.26 -15.76
CA LYS A 239 15.17 2.66 -16.02
C LYS A 239 16.04 2.59 -14.75
N TYR A 240 15.41 2.33 -13.60
CA TYR A 240 16.08 2.01 -12.36
C TYR A 240 16.11 0.51 -12.16
N ASN A 241 17.07 0.03 -11.38
CA ASN A 241 17.02 -1.30 -10.82
C ASN A 241 16.18 -1.29 -9.54
N PHE A 242 15.64 -2.43 -9.16
CA PHE A 242 14.88 -2.56 -7.92
C PHE A 242 15.12 -3.93 -7.29
N GLY A 243 14.80 -4.05 -6.01
CA GLY A 243 14.81 -5.33 -5.35
C GLY A 243 14.17 -5.31 -3.98
N PHE A 244 13.56 -6.44 -3.64
CA PHE A 244 13.24 -6.75 -2.26
C PHE A 244 14.43 -7.45 -1.65
N VAL A 245 14.86 -6.99 -0.47
CA VAL A 245 15.99 -7.57 0.27
C VAL A 245 15.48 -8.18 1.57
N ARG A 246 15.90 -9.41 1.85
CA ARG A 246 15.58 -10.13 3.08
C ARG A 246 16.85 -10.74 3.66
N ASP A 247 16.87 -10.90 4.97
CA ASP A 247 17.91 -11.64 5.66
C ASP A 247 17.50 -13.09 5.96
N LYS A 248 18.45 -14.01 5.84
CA LYS A 248 18.35 -15.39 6.27
C LYS A 248 19.68 -15.80 6.88
N ASN A 249 19.69 -16.15 8.15
CA ASN A 249 20.92 -16.48 8.90
C ASN A 249 22.02 -15.40 8.82
N ASP A 250 21.63 -14.15 8.95
CA ASP A 250 22.50 -12.96 8.83
C ASP A 250 23.11 -12.73 7.43
N GLU A 251 22.69 -13.48 6.42
CA GLU A 251 23.03 -13.26 5.02
C GLU A 251 21.90 -12.55 4.31
N LEU A 252 22.24 -11.67 3.35
CA LEU A 252 21.27 -10.89 2.59
C LEU A 252 21.00 -11.50 1.22
N TYR A 253 19.72 -11.60 0.89
CA TYR A 253 19.24 -12.06 -0.40
C TYR A 253 18.35 -11.00 -1.03
N LEU A 254 18.43 -10.90 -2.36
CA LEU A 254 17.65 -9.98 -3.17
C LEU A 254 16.76 -10.75 -4.14
N ASN A 255 15.53 -10.26 -4.31
CA ASN A 255 14.62 -10.71 -5.34
C ASN A 255 14.10 -9.50 -6.15
N ASN A 256 14.27 -9.54 -7.47
CA ASN A 256 13.81 -8.52 -8.42
C ASN A 256 13.07 -9.12 -9.63
N THR A 257 12.68 -10.37 -9.55
CA THR A 257 12.06 -11.09 -10.69
C THR A 257 10.56 -11.28 -10.52
N GLU A 258 10.18 -12.05 -9.54
CA GLU A 258 8.79 -12.34 -9.16
C GLU A 258 8.74 -12.60 -7.66
N TYR A 259 7.76 -12.01 -6.98
CA TYR A 259 7.67 -12.20 -5.54
C TYR A 259 7.36 -13.65 -5.18
N VAL A 260 8.16 -14.21 -4.31
CA VAL A 260 7.93 -15.48 -3.64
C VAL A 260 8.30 -15.33 -2.16
N ASP A 261 7.48 -15.88 -1.28
CA ASP A 261 7.74 -15.74 0.16
C ASP A 261 8.81 -16.72 0.66
N ASP A 262 8.91 -17.89 0.06
CA ASP A 262 9.92 -18.91 0.39
C ASP A 262 11.31 -18.47 -0.05
N MET A 263 12.18 -18.19 0.91
CA MET A 263 13.57 -17.81 0.67
C MET A 263 14.47 -18.97 0.19
N SER A 264 13.97 -20.18 0.10
CA SER A 264 14.68 -21.30 -0.56
C SER A 264 14.49 -21.33 -2.07
N ASP A 265 13.59 -20.52 -2.62
CA ASP A 265 13.38 -20.37 -4.05
C ASP A 265 14.59 -19.67 -4.71
N LEU A 266 14.97 -20.14 -5.90
CA LEU A 266 16.09 -19.62 -6.69
C LEU A 266 15.93 -18.15 -7.14
N LYS A 267 14.76 -17.55 -6.95
CA LYS A 267 14.52 -16.13 -7.20
C LYS A 267 15.16 -15.22 -6.14
N TRP A 268 15.50 -15.79 -4.98
CA TRP A 268 16.28 -15.10 -3.96
C TRP A 268 17.77 -15.40 -4.21
N VAL A 269 18.49 -14.40 -4.67
CA VAL A 269 19.93 -14.50 -4.93
C VAL A 269 20.72 -13.73 -3.88
N PRO A 270 21.92 -14.15 -3.50
CA PRO A 270 22.77 -13.38 -2.61
C PRO A 270 22.96 -11.94 -3.12
N VAL A 271 22.85 -10.95 -2.23
CA VAL A 271 23.03 -9.54 -2.63
C VAL A 271 24.38 -9.29 -3.26
N GLU A 272 25.41 -9.99 -2.84
CA GLU A 272 26.78 -9.92 -3.37
C GLU A 272 26.91 -10.29 -4.85
N GLU A 273 25.97 -11.05 -5.39
CA GLU A 273 25.93 -11.42 -6.81
C GLU A 273 25.28 -10.35 -7.70
N VAL A 274 24.63 -9.37 -7.09
CA VAL A 274 23.79 -8.36 -7.78
C VAL A 274 24.41 -6.97 -7.72
N PHE A 275 25.07 -6.61 -6.61
CA PHE A 275 25.65 -5.29 -6.33
C PHE A 275 27.14 -5.21 -6.61
#